data_263ed0828573e775fef473ac3376e41f
#
_entry.id   263ed0828573e775fef473ac3376e41f
#
_cell.length_a   1.000
_cell.length_b   1.000
_cell.length_c   1.000
_cell.angle_alpha   90.00
_cell.angle_beta   90.00
_cell.angle_gamma   90.00
#
_symmetry.space_group_name_H-M   'P 1'
#
loop_
_entity.id
_entity.type
_entity.pdbx_description
1 polymer ?
#
loop_
_entity_poly.entity_id
_entity_poly.type
_entity_poly.pdbx_seq_one_letter_code
_entity_poly.pdbx_strand_id
1 'polypeptide(L)'
;MNASLNKKLGNVKWGDYKMGELFQRVKTNKLPYKADELPNQPLGEYTLPCLTSSFNNQGLNYYAPREGATILQNVISIPSNSDVYRAYYQPNDFTVLSDAYAIRWIFDDRELSSRQYLFMVMCINKVTDLPVYSYKNKLGGWNVVKNKHIQLPQKRGEIDFDFMESFIAELEAERVAELSAYLTVSGLDNYELSNNEMAIIERYKKHQIPFSEFEFIKIFNNIKQGRRLKKDDQLPGDI
;
A
#
# COMPACT_ATOMS: atom_id res chain seq x y z
N MET A 1 -13.38 9.96 5.98
CA MET A 1 -12.74 10.71 7.10
C MET A 1 -13.81 11.62 7.68
N ASN A 2 -14.04 11.55 8.98
CA ASN A 2 -15.13 12.28 9.63
C ASN A 2 -14.85 13.80 9.78
N ALA A 3 -15.86 14.56 10.18
CA ALA A 3 -15.75 16.02 10.34
C ALA A 3 -14.72 16.42 11.43
N SER A 4 -14.51 15.58 12.45
CA SER A 4 -13.53 15.80 13.52
C SER A 4 -12.10 15.80 12.99
N LEU A 5 -11.71 14.75 12.25
CA LEU A 5 -10.37 14.63 11.67
C LEU A 5 -10.08 15.74 10.64
N ASN A 6 -11.08 16.09 9.80
CA ASN A 6 -10.96 17.21 8.86
C ASN A 6 -10.72 18.54 9.59
N LYS A 7 -11.44 18.79 10.69
CA LYS A 7 -11.26 19.99 11.51
C LYS A 7 -9.87 20.03 12.15
N LYS A 8 -9.33 18.89 12.60
CA LYS A 8 -7.95 18.82 13.14
C LYS A 8 -6.91 19.20 12.08
N LEU A 9 -7.03 18.67 10.85
CA LEU A 9 -6.13 19.03 9.74
C LEU A 9 -6.24 20.52 9.37
N GLY A 10 -7.43 21.10 9.46
CA GLY A 10 -7.63 22.53 9.18
C GLY A 10 -7.04 23.46 10.25
N ASN A 11 -6.89 23.00 11.48
CA ASN A 11 -6.40 23.80 12.61
C ASN A 11 -4.90 23.68 12.88
N VAL A 12 -4.23 22.66 12.29
CA VAL A 12 -2.79 22.46 12.50
C VAL A 12 -1.99 23.47 11.67
N LYS A 13 -0.89 23.94 12.22
CA LYS A 13 0.08 24.71 11.46
C LYS A 13 0.95 23.77 10.64
N TRP A 14 1.22 24.14 9.41
CA TRP A 14 2.06 23.38 8.49
C TRP A 14 3.39 24.07 8.29
N GLY A 15 4.48 23.31 8.41
CA GLY A 15 5.82 23.74 8.04
C GLY A 15 6.22 23.15 6.70
N ASP A 16 7.03 23.89 5.95
CA ASP A 16 7.56 23.48 4.65
C ASP A 16 8.94 22.86 4.82
N TYR A 17 9.11 21.61 4.36
CA TYR A 17 10.34 20.86 4.55
C TYR A 17 10.80 20.22 3.25
N LYS A 18 12.08 20.39 2.94
CA LYS A 18 12.71 19.77 1.77
C LYS A 18 12.93 18.28 2.01
N MET A 19 12.50 17.44 1.07
CA MET A 19 12.61 15.98 1.18
C MET A 19 14.04 15.50 1.46
N GLY A 20 15.05 16.12 0.84
CA GLY A 20 16.46 15.75 1.02
C GLY A 20 17.07 16.16 2.36
N GLU A 21 16.40 17.00 3.16
CA GLU A 21 16.77 17.35 4.53
C GLU A 21 16.15 16.37 5.54
N LEU A 22 14.99 15.81 5.20
CA LEU A 22 14.27 14.86 6.04
C LEU A 22 14.72 13.41 5.81
N PHE A 23 15.02 13.05 4.56
CA PHE A 23 15.27 11.68 4.15
C PHE A 23 16.53 11.54 3.31
N GLN A 24 17.08 10.34 3.32
CA GLN A 24 18.18 9.91 2.45
C GLN A 24 17.81 8.63 1.73
N ARG A 25 18.17 8.53 0.44
CA ARG A 25 18.07 7.26 -0.28
C ARG A 25 19.00 6.23 0.33
N VAL A 26 18.47 5.05 0.60
CA VAL A 26 19.27 3.90 1.04
C VAL A 26 20.01 3.32 -0.16
N LYS A 27 21.32 3.10 -0.01
CA LYS A 27 22.12 2.41 -1.02
C LYS A 27 21.79 0.92 -0.97
N THR A 28 21.39 0.35 -2.09
CA THR A 28 21.06 -1.07 -2.22
C THR A 28 22.00 -1.75 -3.21
N ASN A 29 22.31 -3.01 -2.95
CA ASN A 29 23.00 -3.87 -3.91
C ASN A 29 22.08 -4.10 -5.10
N LYS A 30 22.66 -4.08 -6.30
CA LYS A 30 21.94 -4.51 -7.49
C LYS A 30 21.79 -6.03 -7.44
N LEU A 31 20.57 -6.51 -7.47
CA LEU A 31 20.30 -7.94 -7.60
C LEU A 31 20.71 -8.43 -9.00
N PRO A 32 21.27 -9.64 -9.12
CA PRO A 32 21.70 -10.20 -10.39
C PRO A 32 20.53 -10.72 -11.25
N TYR A 33 19.29 -10.53 -10.79
CA TYR A 33 18.08 -11.06 -11.40
C TYR A 33 17.34 -10.01 -12.20
N LYS A 34 16.67 -10.43 -13.27
CA LYS A 34 15.59 -9.70 -13.91
C LYS A 34 14.26 -10.05 -13.26
N ALA A 35 13.24 -9.24 -13.52
CA ALA A 35 11.92 -9.44 -12.94
C ALA A 35 11.27 -10.77 -13.33
N ASP A 36 11.46 -11.21 -14.58
CA ASP A 36 10.95 -12.46 -15.15
C ASP A 36 11.67 -13.73 -14.64
N GLU A 37 12.81 -13.56 -13.99
CA GLU A 37 13.59 -14.66 -13.38
C GLU A 37 13.19 -14.93 -11.92
N LEU A 38 12.40 -14.03 -11.30
CA LEU A 38 12.00 -14.11 -9.91
C LEU A 38 10.58 -14.69 -9.77
N PRO A 39 10.34 -15.58 -8.78
CA PRO A 39 9.00 -16.10 -8.52
C PRO A 39 8.11 -15.00 -7.93
N ASN A 40 6.80 -15.08 -8.24
CA ASN A 40 5.76 -14.17 -7.71
C ASN A 40 5.15 -14.64 -6.37
N GLN A 41 5.60 -15.77 -5.87
CA GLN A 41 5.26 -16.33 -4.55
C GLN A 41 6.53 -16.87 -3.88
N PRO A 42 6.57 -16.98 -2.55
CA PRO A 42 7.71 -17.58 -1.87
C PRO A 42 7.96 -19.01 -2.36
N LEU A 43 9.21 -19.30 -2.78
CA LEU A 43 9.61 -20.60 -3.30
C LEU A 43 11.07 -20.89 -2.92
N GLY A 44 11.30 -21.93 -2.12
CA GLY A 44 12.64 -22.35 -1.71
C GLY A 44 13.39 -21.22 -0.99
N GLU A 45 14.54 -20.80 -1.53
CA GLU A 45 15.35 -19.69 -1.01
C GLU A 45 14.80 -18.29 -1.33
N TYR A 46 13.87 -18.18 -2.27
CA TYR A 46 13.23 -16.94 -2.68
C TYR A 46 12.12 -16.56 -1.67
N THR A 47 12.48 -16.03 -0.53
CA THR A 47 11.56 -15.71 0.58
C THR A 47 11.50 -14.23 0.92
N LEU A 48 12.46 -13.42 0.44
CA LEU A 48 12.51 -12.00 0.72
C LEU A 48 11.60 -11.24 -0.27
N PRO A 49 10.57 -10.51 0.19
CA PRO A 49 9.75 -9.65 -0.65
C PRO A 49 10.61 -8.70 -1.48
N CYS A 50 10.38 -8.65 -2.79
CA CYS A 50 11.13 -7.84 -3.74
C CYS A 50 10.20 -6.87 -4.45
N LEU A 51 10.37 -5.57 -4.15
CA LEU A 51 9.50 -4.52 -4.67
C LEU A 51 9.99 -4.00 -6.02
N THR A 52 9.03 -3.61 -6.83
CA THR A 52 9.22 -3.01 -8.15
C THR A 52 8.53 -1.65 -8.24
N SER A 53 8.45 -1.08 -9.44
CA SER A 53 7.69 0.14 -9.71
C SER A 53 6.17 -0.07 -9.78
N SER A 54 5.67 -1.26 -9.54
CA SER A 54 4.23 -1.54 -9.53
C SER A 54 3.52 -0.73 -8.43
N PHE A 55 2.32 -0.26 -8.71
CA PHE A 55 1.44 0.33 -7.71
C PHE A 55 0.49 -0.70 -7.07
N ASN A 56 0.38 -1.91 -7.67
CA ASN A 56 -0.37 -3.00 -7.08
C ASN A 56 0.40 -3.58 -5.90
N ASN A 57 -0.32 -4.01 -4.87
CA ASN A 57 0.23 -4.64 -3.68
C ASN A 57 1.45 -3.91 -3.09
N GLN A 58 1.40 -2.56 -3.06
CA GLN A 58 2.49 -1.68 -2.58
C GLN A 58 3.86 -1.92 -3.26
N GLY A 59 3.86 -2.41 -4.49
CA GLY A 59 5.06 -2.72 -5.26
C GLY A 59 5.55 -4.16 -5.15
N LEU A 60 4.98 -4.99 -4.27
CA LEU A 60 5.35 -6.39 -4.10
C LEU A 60 4.86 -7.21 -5.29
N ASN A 61 5.79 -7.66 -6.11
CA ASN A 61 5.52 -8.52 -7.27
C ASN A 61 6.30 -9.82 -7.24
N TYR A 62 7.45 -9.84 -6.57
CA TYR A 62 8.40 -10.95 -6.64
C TYR A 62 9.00 -11.25 -5.28
N TYR A 63 9.71 -12.37 -5.21
CA TYR A 63 10.52 -12.77 -4.06
C TYR A 63 11.95 -13.05 -4.51
N ALA A 64 12.92 -12.60 -3.74
CA ALA A 64 14.34 -12.77 -3.98
C ALA A 64 14.99 -13.63 -2.88
N PRO A 65 16.17 -14.24 -3.13
CA PRO A 65 16.98 -14.78 -2.07
C PRO A 65 17.45 -13.69 -1.12
N ARG A 66 17.59 -14.02 0.15
CA ARG A 66 18.16 -13.08 1.15
C ARG A 66 19.67 -12.88 0.96
N GLU A 67 20.35 -13.91 0.44
CA GLU A 67 21.78 -13.87 0.17
C GLU A 67 22.09 -12.85 -0.93
N GLY A 68 23.07 -11.98 -0.67
CA GLY A 68 23.48 -10.91 -1.60
C GLY A 68 22.51 -9.72 -1.71
N ALA A 69 21.29 -9.83 -1.17
CA ALA A 69 20.32 -8.75 -1.17
C ALA A 69 20.59 -7.75 -0.03
N THR A 70 20.32 -6.47 -0.28
CA THR A 70 20.21 -5.49 0.80
C THR A 70 18.82 -5.63 1.43
N ILE A 71 18.77 -6.05 2.68
CA ILE A 71 17.53 -6.16 3.43
C ILE A 71 17.19 -4.79 4.01
N LEU A 72 15.99 -4.33 3.71
CA LEU A 72 15.42 -3.05 4.13
C LEU A 72 14.24 -3.32 5.07
N GLN A 73 14.07 -2.47 6.07
CA GLN A 73 12.95 -2.52 7.02
C GLN A 73 12.72 -1.12 7.61
N ASN A 74 11.49 -0.81 8.01
CA ASN A 74 11.13 0.47 8.62
C ASN A 74 11.55 1.69 7.78
N VAL A 75 11.28 1.66 6.49
CA VAL A 75 11.62 2.72 5.53
C VAL A 75 10.45 2.98 4.57
N ILE A 76 10.57 4.03 3.76
CA ILE A 76 9.60 4.36 2.73
C ILE A 76 10.14 3.91 1.38
N SER A 77 9.35 3.12 0.63
CA SER A 77 9.64 2.77 -0.76
C SER A 77 8.96 3.74 -1.73
N ILE A 78 9.64 4.07 -2.83
CA ILE A 78 9.13 4.95 -3.89
C ILE A 78 9.49 4.34 -5.25
N PRO A 79 8.55 4.21 -6.20
CA PRO A 79 8.86 3.81 -7.57
C PRO A 79 9.64 4.91 -8.29
N SER A 80 10.58 4.53 -9.15
CA SER A 80 11.38 5.47 -9.97
C SER A 80 10.98 5.49 -11.44
N ASN A 81 10.18 4.52 -11.89
CA ASN A 81 9.77 4.37 -13.27
C ASN A 81 8.40 3.70 -13.34
N SER A 82 7.33 4.49 -13.23
CA SER A 82 5.96 3.99 -13.11
C SER A 82 4.96 4.94 -13.76
N ASP A 83 3.71 4.51 -13.88
CA ASP A 83 2.57 5.39 -14.15
C ASP A 83 2.04 6.05 -12.88
N VAL A 84 2.33 5.46 -11.71
CA VAL A 84 1.92 5.94 -10.39
C VAL A 84 3.14 6.00 -9.48
N TYR A 85 3.46 7.17 -8.96
CA TYR A 85 4.64 7.40 -8.11
C TYR A 85 4.28 7.44 -6.62
N ARG A 86 3.42 6.52 -6.19
CA ARG A 86 2.97 6.42 -4.81
C ARG A 86 4.05 5.85 -3.92
N ALA A 87 4.36 6.57 -2.85
CA ALA A 87 5.22 6.12 -1.78
C ALA A 87 4.46 5.19 -0.82
N TYR A 88 5.15 4.21 -0.22
CA TYR A 88 4.60 3.28 0.76
C TYR A 88 5.55 3.09 1.93
N TYR A 89 5.01 3.05 3.14
CA TYR A 89 5.75 2.62 4.31
C TYR A 89 5.89 1.10 4.31
N GLN A 90 7.10 0.63 4.55
CA GLN A 90 7.46 -0.80 4.55
C GLN A 90 7.95 -1.20 5.95
N PRO A 91 7.08 -1.76 6.82
CA PRO A 91 7.46 -2.13 8.18
C PRO A 91 8.28 -3.40 8.27
N ASN A 92 8.16 -4.31 7.30
CA ASN A 92 8.78 -5.63 7.28
C ASN A 92 9.98 -5.70 6.34
N ASP A 93 10.74 -6.79 6.44
CA ASP A 93 11.90 -7.06 5.58
C ASP A 93 11.49 -7.12 4.10
N PHE A 94 12.24 -6.41 3.28
CA PHE A 94 12.10 -6.42 1.82
C PHE A 94 13.41 -6.01 1.14
N THR A 95 13.45 -6.14 -0.18
CA THR A 95 14.44 -5.55 -1.06
C THR A 95 13.78 -4.89 -2.26
N VAL A 96 14.56 -4.26 -3.13
CA VAL A 96 14.04 -3.56 -4.33
C VAL A 96 14.78 -4.01 -5.59
N LEU A 97 14.06 -4.05 -6.72
CA LEU A 97 14.66 -4.05 -8.05
C LEU A 97 15.03 -2.61 -8.48
N SER A 98 15.68 -2.48 -9.63
CA SER A 98 16.27 -1.21 -10.12
C SER A 98 15.27 -0.09 -10.38
N ASP A 99 13.98 -0.39 -10.49
CA ASP A 99 12.89 0.54 -10.81
C ASP A 99 12.14 1.06 -9.57
N ALA A 100 12.61 0.70 -8.36
CA ALA A 100 12.17 1.25 -7.09
C ALA A 100 13.38 1.58 -6.21
N TYR A 101 13.17 2.43 -5.21
CA TYR A 101 14.18 2.76 -4.21
C TYR A 101 13.54 3.00 -2.85
N ALA A 102 14.36 2.92 -1.80
CA ALA A 102 13.94 3.22 -0.44
C ALA A 102 14.61 4.49 0.08
N ILE A 103 13.88 5.21 0.93
CA ILE A 103 14.38 6.37 1.68
C ILE A 103 14.18 6.14 3.16
N ARG A 104 15.15 6.57 3.98
CA ARG A 104 15.09 6.52 5.44
C ARG A 104 15.17 7.91 6.03
N TRP A 105 14.60 8.08 7.21
CA TRP A 105 14.67 9.28 8.01
C TRP A 105 16.10 9.61 8.44
N ILE A 106 16.48 10.88 8.35
CA ILE A 106 17.81 11.37 8.73
C ILE A 106 17.79 12.75 9.40
N PHE A 107 16.63 13.37 9.57
CA PHE A 107 16.52 14.74 10.08
C PHE A 107 17.01 14.86 11.52
N ASP A 108 16.76 13.85 12.33
CA ASP A 108 17.27 13.70 13.70
C ASP A 108 17.46 12.22 14.04
N ASP A 109 17.97 11.92 15.24
CA ASP A 109 18.29 10.55 15.70
C ASP A 109 17.08 9.77 16.20
N ARG A 110 15.85 10.27 16.04
CA ARG A 110 14.66 9.55 16.50
C ARG A 110 14.31 8.37 15.61
N GLU A 111 13.80 7.35 16.23
CA GLU A 111 13.12 6.26 15.54
C GLU A 111 11.64 6.65 15.36
N LEU A 112 11.19 6.73 14.11
CA LEU A 112 9.81 7.02 13.79
C LEU A 112 8.92 5.80 14.06
N SER A 113 7.74 6.03 14.63
CA SER A 113 6.71 5.01 14.74
C SER A 113 6.07 4.69 13.38
N SER A 114 5.41 3.55 13.27
CA SER A 114 4.64 3.17 12.07
C SER A 114 3.60 4.23 11.69
N ARG A 115 2.94 4.84 12.69
CA ARG A 115 1.93 5.87 12.47
C ARG A 115 2.54 7.17 11.95
N GLN A 116 3.71 7.56 12.47
CA GLN A 116 4.44 8.73 11.97
C GLN A 116 4.88 8.52 10.52
N TYR A 117 5.39 7.33 10.18
CA TYR A 117 5.71 6.97 8.79
C TYR A 117 4.47 7.01 7.89
N LEU A 118 3.33 6.47 8.31
CA LEU A 118 2.09 6.51 7.55
C LEU A 118 1.61 7.95 7.29
N PHE A 119 1.70 8.83 8.29
CA PHE A 119 1.39 10.24 8.11
C PHE A 119 2.32 10.91 7.10
N MET A 120 3.64 10.67 7.20
CA MET A 120 4.64 11.22 6.27
C MET A 120 4.41 10.72 4.85
N VAL A 121 4.07 9.45 4.66
CA VAL A 121 3.74 8.89 3.34
C VAL A 121 2.56 9.62 2.71
N MET A 122 1.52 9.98 3.48
CA MET A 122 0.42 10.81 2.98
C MET A 122 0.92 12.18 2.48
N CYS A 123 1.83 12.82 3.21
CA CYS A 123 2.40 14.12 2.82
C CYS A 123 3.31 13.99 1.59
N ILE A 124 4.11 12.93 1.49
CA ILE A 124 4.96 12.64 0.33
C ILE A 124 4.10 12.42 -0.91
N ASN A 125 3.02 11.66 -0.81
CA ASN A 125 2.13 11.34 -1.92
C ASN A 125 1.45 12.58 -2.50
N LYS A 126 1.23 13.63 -1.72
CA LYS A 126 0.74 14.93 -2.23
C LYS A 126 1.69 15.59 -3.24
N VAL A 127 2.95 15.20 -3.31
CA VAL A 127 3.95 15.78 -4.23
C VAL A 127 4.56 14.77 -5.19
N THR A 128 4.36 13.48 -4.96
CA THR A 128 4.88 12.40 -5.82
C THR A 128 3.78 11.70 -6.61
N ASP A 129 2.62 11.42 -6.02
CA ASP A 129 1.50 10.71 -6.64
C ASP A 129 0.52 11.70 -7.29
N LEU A 130 1.00 12.44 -8.29
CA LEU A 130 0.20 13.44 -8.99
C LEU A 130 -0.21 12.94 -10.38
N PRO A 131 -1.43 13.24 -10.85
CA PRO A 131 -1.93 12.83 -12.17
C PRO A 131 -1.09 13.33 -13.35
N VAL A 132 -0.26 14.34 -13.14
CA VAL A 132 0.67 14.85 -14.16
C VAL A 132 1.82 13.90 -14.44
N TYR A 133 2.15 13.00 -13.51
CA TYR A 133 3.21 12.03 -13.68
C TYR A 133 2.69 10.72 -14.27
N SER A 134 3.49 10.11 -15.12
CA SER A 134 3.20 8.85 -15.79
C SER A 134 4.51 8.23 -16.30
N TYR A 135 4.43 7.05 -16.89
CA TYR A 135 5.59 6.44 -17.56
C TYR A 135 6.19 7.33 -18.66
N LYS A 136 5.35 8.13 -19.35
CA LYS A 136 5.80 9.08 -20.38
C LYS A 136 6.30 10.38 -19.79
N ASN A 137 5.65 10.89 -18.75
CA ASN A 137 6.03 12.13 -18.05
C ASN A 137 6.50 11.77 -16.63
N LYS A 138 7.73 11.29 -16.55
CA LYS A 138 8.28 10.72 -15.31
C LYS A 138 8.52 11.77 -14.23
N LEU A 139 8.17 11.44 -13.00
CA LEU A 139 8.60 12.18 -11.82
C LEU A 139 10.13 12.23 -11.73
N GLY A 140 10.80 11.14 -12.11
CA GLY A 140 12.23 10.94 -11.93
C GLY A 140 12.56 10.21 -10.61
N GLY A 141 13.85 9.89 -10.44
CA GLY A 141 14.35 9.22 -9.24
C GLY A 141 14.67 10.21 -8.10
N TRP A 142 15.36 9.70 -7.09
CA TRP A 142 15.70 10.46 -5.87
C TRP A 142 16.36 11.82 -6.12
N ASN A 143 17.20 11.95 -7.16
CA ASN A 143 17.85 13.23 -7.50
C ASN A 143 16.86 14.37 -7.78
N VAL A 144 15.65 14.05 -8.22
CA VAL A 144 14.55 15.00 -8.41
C VAL A 144 13.73 15.12 -7.14
N VAL A 145 13.31 13.97 -6.56
CA VAL A 145 12.40 13.91 -5.41
C VAL A 145 12.99 14.57 -4.17
N LYS A 146 14.30 14.45 -3.93
CA LYS A 146 14.98 15.12 -2.79
C LYS A 146 14.85 16.64 -2.78
N ASN A 147 14.55 17.26 -3.92
CA ASN A 147 14.37 18.70 -4.05
C ASN A 147 12.90 19.16 -3.92
N LYS A 148 11.96 18.22 -3.81
CA LYS A 148 10.56 18.55 -3.53
C LYS A 148 10.39 18.94 -2.08
N HIS A 149 9.36 19.72 -1.82
CA HIS A 149 8.96 20.16 -0.50
C HIS A 149 7.67 19.47 -0.11
N ILE A 150 7.58 19.04 1.14
CA ILE A 150 6.37 18.50 1.75
C ILE A 150 5.96 19.35 2.93
N GLN A 151 4.64 19.36 3.19
CA GLN A 151 4.09 20.04 4.35
C GLN A 151 3.94 19.04 5.48
N LEU A 152 4.56 19.33 6.64
CA LEU A 152 4.41 18.54 7.85
C LEU A 152 3.78 19.37 8.96
N PRO A 153 3.01 18.77 9.89
CA PRO A 153 2.45 19.48 11.02
C PRO A 153 3.56 20.06 11.89
N GLN A 154 3.34 21.29 12.36
CA GLN A 154 4.34 22.03 13.12
C GLN A 154 3.75 22.60 14.40
N LYS A 155 4.51 22.52 15.51
CA LYS A 155 4.21 23.10 16.80
C LYS A 155 5.44 23.81 17.34
N ARG A 156 5.31 25.10 17.67
CA ARG A 156 6.40 25.94 18.18
C ARG A 156 7.64 26.04 17.27
N GLY A 157 7.47 25.86 15.96
CA GLY A 157 8.57 25.90 14.99
C GLY A 157 9.23 24.55 14.70
N GLU A 158 8.82 23.47 15.39
CA GLU A 158 9.34 22.12 15.23
C GLU A 158 8.27 21.18 14.62
N ILE A 159 8.68 20.06 14.05
CA ILE A 159 7.76 19.03 13.53
C ILE A 159 6.94 18.44 14.69
N ASP A 160 5.62 18.44 14.55
CA ASP A 160 4.67 17.91 15.56
C ASP A 160 4.43 16.41 15.33
N PHE A 161 5.33 15.59 15.84
CA PHE A 161 5.24 14.13 15.76
C PHE A 161 4.07 13.57 16.59
N ASP A 162 3.72 14.22 17.70
CA ASP A 162 2.58 13.82 18.53
C ASP A 162 1.27 13.99 17.77
N PHE A 163 1.16 15.06 16.98
CA PHE A 163 0.02 15.24 16.10
C PHE A 163 -0.08 14.12 15.07
N MET A 164 1.03 13.76 14.40
CA MET A 164 1.06 12.67 13.43
C MET A 164 0.59 11.35 14.05
N GLU A 165 1.15 11.01 15.21
CA GLU A 165 0.83 9.79 15.96
C GLU A 165 -0.65 9.74 16.33
N SER A 166 -1.16 10.79 16.97
CA SER A 166 -2.53 10.85 17.44
C SER A 166 -3.56 10.90 16.30
N PHE A 167 -3.23 11.57 15.20
CA PHE A 167 -4.10 11.65 14.03
C PHE A 167 -4.29 10.28 13.37
N ILE A 168 -3.21 9.53 13.16
CA ILE A 168 -3.30 8.19 12.57
C ILE A 168 -3.98 7.22 13.54
N ALA A 169 -3.70 7.30 14.85
CA ALA A 169 -4.38 6.45 15.84
C ALA A 169 -5.91 6.67 15.83
N GLU A 170 -6.36 7.91 15.73
CA GLU A 170 -7.79 8.22 15.64
C GLU A 170 -8.42 7.73 14.32
N LEU A 171 -7.70 7.89 13.20
CA LEU A 171 -8.12 7.39 11.91
C LEU A 171 -8.24 5.85 11.90
N GLU A 172 -7.28 5.13 12.49
CA GLU A 172 -7.32 3.68 12.67
C GLU A 172 -8.54 3.27 13.51
N ALA A 173 -8.76 3.93 14.65
CA ALA A 173 -9.91 3.66 15.53
C ALA A 173 -11.24 3.89 14.79
N GLU A 174 -11.36 4.96 13.99
CA GLU A 174 -12.53 5.23 13.15
C GLU A 174 -12.78 4.07 12.15
N ARG A 175 -11.73 3.62 11.46
CA ARG A 175 -11.85 2.53 10.48
C ARG A 175 -12.22 1.19 11.12
N VAL A 176 -11.62 0.88 12.26
CA VAL A 176 -11.97 -0.34 13.02
C VAL A 176 -13.43 -0.29 13.49
N ALA A 177 -13.89 0.86 14.00
CA ALA A 177 -15.27 1.03 14.42
C ALA A 177 -16.27 0.90 13.25
N GLU A 178 -15.96 1.51 12.08
CA GLU A 178 -16.78 1.38 10.87
C GLU A 178 -16.86 -0.07 10.39
N LEU A 179 -15.72 -0.79 10.36
CA LEU A 179 -15.68 -2.19 9.97
C LEU A 179 -16.48 -3.07 10.96
N SER A 180 -16.29 -2.86 12.27
CA SER A 180 -17.02 -3.60 13.30
C SER A 180 -18.53 -3.40 13.17
N ALA A 181 -18.97 -2.16 12.98
CA ALA A 181 -20.38 -1.85 12.77
C ALA A 181 -20.93 -2.52 11.50
N TYR A 182 -20.16 -2.49 10.41
CA TYR A 182 -20.54 -3.17 9.18
C TYR A 182 -20.69 -4.68 9.36
N LEU A 183 -19.72 -5.33 10.02
CA LEU A 183 -19.75 -6.76 10.27
C LEU A 183 -20.98 -7.16 11.11
N THR A 184 -21.27 -6.36 12.17
CA THR A 184 -22.45 -6.60 13.03
C THR A 184 -23.76 -6.46 12.24
N VAL A 185 -23.93 -5.37 11.47
CA VAL A 185 -25.15 -5.16 10.67
C VAL A 185 -25.32 -6.23 9.58
N SER A 186 -24.20 -6.73 9.03
CA SER A 186 -24.20 -7.76 8.01
C SER A 186 -24.34 -9.17 8.57
N GLY A 187 -24.35 -9.36 9.90
CA GLY A 187 -24.36 -10.68 10.55
C GLY A 187 -23.07 -11.49 10.31
N LEU A 188 -21.96 -10.80 10.04
CA LEU A 188 -20.63 -11.38 9.78
C LEU A 188 -19.66 -11.19 10.96
N ASP A 189 -20.14 -10.75 12.11
CA ASP A 189 -19.36 -10.52 13.32
C ASP A 189 -19.08 -11.82 14.12
N ASN A 190 -19.81 -12.89 13.83
CA ASN A 190 -19.51 -14.19 14.39
C ASN A 190 -18.40 -14.89 13.60
N TYR A 191 -17.22 -14.97 14.19
CA TYR A 191 -16.03 -15.65 13.63
C TYR A 191 -15.84 -17.07 14.18
N GLU A 192 -16.68 -17.50 15.12
CA GLU A 192 -16.62 -18.86 15.67
C GLU A 192 -17.33 -19.83 14.72
N LEU A 193 -16.60 -20.83 14.26
CA LEU A 193 -17.18 -21.87 13.43
C LEU A 193 -18.00 -22.84 14.30
N SER A 194 -19.21 -23.11 13.88
CA SER A 194 -19.99 -24.21 14.46
C SER A 194 -19.34 -25.57 14.20
N ASN A 195 -19.67 -26.57 14.98
CA ASN A 195 -19.16 -27.92 14.76
C ASN A 195 -19.45 -28.47 13.35
N ASN A 196 -20.59 -28.09 12.77
CA ASN A 196 -20.96 -28.47 11.40
C ASN A 196 -20.08 -27.82 10.37
N GLU A 197 -19.78 -26.51 10.50
CA GLU A 197 -18.90 -25.77 9.61
C GLU A 197 -17.48 -26.31 9.69
N MET A 198 -16.96 -26.55 10.89
CA MET A 198 -15.64 -27.18 11.05
C MET A 198 -15.58 -28.55 10.37
N ALA A 199 -16.62 -29.38 10.53
CA ALA A 199 -16.69 -30.71 9.89
C ALA A 199 -16.71 -30.60 8.35
N ILE A 200 -17.41 -29.59 7.79
CA ILE A 200 -17.43 -29.33 6.34
C ILE A 200 -16.05 -28.89 5.84
N ILE A 201 -15.38 -27.97 6.56
CA ILE A 201 -14.02 -27.52 6.21
C ILE A 201 -13.03 -28.69 6.23
N GLU A 202 -13.10 -29.55 7.25
CA GLU A 202 -12.25 -30.75 7.34
C GLU A 202 -12.50 -31.74 6.18
N ARG A 203 -13.76 -31.95 5.80
CA ARG A 203 -14.12 -32.78 4.64
C ARG A 203 -13.62 -32.15 3.33
N TYR A 204 -13.69 -30.83 3.18
CA TYR A 204 -13.14 -30.10 2.02
C TYR A 204 -11.63 -30.29 1.90
N LYS A 205 -10.88 -30.08 3.00
CA LYS A 205 -9.42 -30.28 3.05
C LYS A 205 -9.01 -31.71 2.71
N LYS A 206 -9.83 -32.68 3.06
CA LYS A 206 -9.62 -34.13 2.77
C LYS A 206 -10.15 -34.55 1.39
N HIS A 207 -10.59 -33.60 0.55
CA HIS A 207 -11.23 -33.88 -0.75
C HIS A 207 -12.43 -34.87 -0.65
N GLN A 208 -13.18 -34.81 0.45
CA GLN A 208 -14.31 -35.70 0.74
C GLN A 208 -15.67 -35.04 0.48
N ILE A 209 -15.71 -33.83 -0.05
CA ILE A 209 -16.96 -33.19 -0.46
C ILE A 209 -17.28 -33.63 -1.90
N PRO A 210 -18.43 -34.27 -2.12
CA PRO A 210 -18.85 -34.63 -3.46
C PRO A 210 -19.24 -33.36 -4.22
N PHE A 211 -18.69 -33.18 -5.42
CA PHE A 211 -19.09 -32.16 -6.37
C PHE A 211 -19.90 -32.80 -7.49
N SER A 212 -20.94 -32.12 -7.91
CA SER A 212 -21.73 -32.50 -9.07
C SER A 212 -21.61 -31.48 -10.17
N GLU A 213 -21.53 -31.92 -11.41
CA GLU A 213 -21.54 -31.05 -12.56
C GLU A 213 -22.98 -30.68 -12.93
N PHE A 214 -23.21 -29.41 -13.24
CA PHE A 214 -24.49 -28.90 -13.69
C PHE A 214 -24.31 -28.09 -14.96
N GLU A 215 -25.21 -28.29 -15.90
CA GLU A 215 -25.29 -27.42 -17.07
C GLU A 215 -25.80 -26.03 -16.65
N PHE A 216 -25.14 -24.95 -17.09
CA PHE A 216 -25.52 -23.59 -16.74
C PHE A 216 -26.98 -23.27 -17.05
N ILE A 217 -27.50 -23.80 -18.16
CA ILE A 217 -28.91 -23.59 -18.56
C ILE A 217 -29.91 -24.22 -17.59
N LYS A 218 -29.50 -25.21 -16.80
CA LYS A 218 -30.36 -25.84 -15.77
C LYS A 218 -30.36 -25.06 -14.46
N ILE A 219 -29.32 -24.24 -14.22
CA ILE A 219 -29.19 -23.44 -13.01
C ILE A 219 -29.74 -22.03 -13.23
N PHE A 220 -29.50 -21.45 -14.40
CA PHE A 220 -29.88 -20.09 -14.73
C PHE A 220 -30.99 -20.05 -15.78
N ASN A 221 -32.11 -19.39 -15.47
CA ASN A 221 -33.24 -19.24 -16.37
C ASN A 221 -32.92 -18.48 -17.66
N ASN A 222 -31.86 -17.65 -17.62
CA ASN A 222 -31.48 -16.83 -18.75
C ASN A 222 -29.99 -16.48 -18.71
N ILE A 223 -29.26 -16.90 -19.73
CA ILE A 223 -27.84 -16.56 -19.88
C ILE A 223 -27.74 -15.69 -21.16
N LYS A 224 -27.47 -14.41 -20.96
CA LYS A 224 -27.32 -13.46 -22.10
C LYS A 224 -25.98 -12.77 -21.99
N GLN A 225 -25.34 -12.59 -23.15
CA GLN A 225 -24.19 -11.70 -23.23
C GLN A 225 -24.64 -10.27 -23.01
N GLY A 226 -23.96 -9.54 -22.11
CA GLY A 226 -24.22 -8.12 -21.90
C GLY A 226 -23.95 -7.30 -23.16
N ARG A 227 -24.66 -6.17 -23.33
CA ARG A 227 -24.38 -5.23 -24.40
C ARG A 227 -23.00 -4.63 -24.22
N ARG A 228 -22.17 -4.66 -25.28
CA ARG A 228 -20.86 -3.98 -25.28
C ARG A 228 -21.10 -2.47 -25.21
N LEU A 229 -20.65 -1.83 -24.13
CA LEU A 229 -20.60 -0.38 -24.01
C LEU A 229 -19.51 0.17 -24.94
N LYS A 230 -19.89 1.04 -25.87
CA LYS A 230 -18.95 1.81 -26.67
C LYS A 230 -18.59 3.08 -25.91
N LYS A 231 -17.47 3.72 -26.30
CA LYS A 231 -17.00 4.96 -25.66
C LYS A 231 -18.05 6.06 -25.68
N ASP A 232 -18.87 6.10 -26.75
CA ASP A 232 -19.95 7.07 -26.94
C ASP A 232 -21.21 6.77 -26.08
N ASP A 233 -21.29 5.57 -25.49
CA ASP A 233 -22.36 5.17 -24.57
C ASP A 233 -22.03 5.49 -23.10
N GLN A 234 -20.81 6.02 -22.81
CA GLN A 234 -20.37 6.35 -21.48
C GLN A 234 -20.77 7.78 -21.12
N LEU A 235 -21.55 7.94 -20.07
CA LEU A 235 -21.84 9.24 -19.48
C LEU A 235 -20.80 9.57 -18.40
N PRO A 236 -20.41 10.86 -18.24
CA PRO A 236 -19.61 11.29 -17.11
C PRO A 236 -20.34 10.90 -15.81
N GLY A 237 -19.68 10.14 -14.94
CA GLY A 237 -20.20 9.87 -13.61
C GLY A 237 -19.84 11.02 -12.66
N ASP A 238 -20.77 11.39 -11.82
CA ASP A 238 -20.47 12.22 -10.65
C ASP A 238 -19.75 11.34 -9.63
N ILE A 239 -18.46 11.68 -9.33
CA ILE A 239 -17.66 11.08 -8.27
C ILE A 239 -17.50 12.10 -7.16
#